data_2528eec190ed88a2f7e41a99343ee4e5
#
_entry.id   2528eec190ed88a2f7e41a99343ee4e5
#
_cell.length_a   1.000
_cell.length_b   1.000
_cell.length_c   1.000
_cell.angle_alpha   90.00
_cell.angle_beta   90.00
_cell.angle_gamma   90.00
#
_symmetry.space_group_name_H-M   'P 1'
#
loop_
_entity.id
_entity.type
_entity.pdbx_description
1 polymer ?
#
loop_
_entity_poly.entity_id
_entity_poly.type
_entity_poly.pdbx_seq_one_letter_code
_entity_poly.pdbx_strand_id
1 'polypeptide(L)'
;MAGTLSGGEQQMLAMGRALMSKPSIILMDEPSMGLSPLYVSEIFDIIQEINKSGTTVLLVEQNAKKALSIANRAYVLETGKIVLSGDAHELMNNDSVKKAYLGE
;
A
#
# COMPACT_ATOMS: atom_id res chain seq x y z
N MET A 1 -18.51 2.37 18.80
CA MET A 1 -17.47 1.59 19.51
C MET A 1 -16.61 0.84 18.50
N ALA A 2 -15.31 0.79 18.71
CA ALA A 2 -14.39 0.13 17.79
C ALA A 2 -14.75 -1.36 17.55
N GLY A 3 -15.23 -2.06 18.53
CA GLY A 3 -15.60 -3.47 18.41
C GLY A 3 -16.80 -3.76 17.52
N THR A 4 -17.55 -2.74 17.12
CA THR A 4 -18.71 -2.90 16.24
C THR A 4 -18.44 -2.41 14.81
N LEU A 5 -17.22 -1.89 14.56
CA LEU A 5 -16.85 -1.40 13.24
C LEU A 5 -16.42 -2.56 12.33
N SER A 6 -16.63 -2.40 11.01
CA SER A 6 -16.10 -3.31 10.01
C SER A 6 -14.57 -3.26 9.98
N GLY A 7 -13.94 -4.26 9.34
CA GLY A 7 -12.49 -4.25 9.15
C GLY A 7 -11.96 -3.00 8.46
N GLY A 8 -12.69 -2.54 7.42
CA GLY A 8 -12.32 -1.32 6.70
C GLY A 8 -12.41 -0.07 7.56
N GLU A 9 -13.48 0.05 8.33
CA GLU A 9 -13.67 1.18 9.24
C GLU A 9 -12.62 1.21 10.34
N GLN A 10 -12.27 0.05 10.90
CA GLN A 10 -11.21 -0.06 11.90
C GLN A 10 -9.85 0.33 11.34
N GLN A 11 -9.56 -0.07 10.10
CA GLN A 11 -8.31 0.29 9.43
C GLN A 11 -8.22 1.79 9.18
N MET A 12 -9.32 2.41 8.73
CA MET A 12 -9.38 3.85 8.49
C MET A 12 -9.22 4.64 9.79
N LEU A 13 -9.79 4.14 10.89
CA LEU A 13 -9.62 4.75 12.20
C LEU A 13 -8.16 4.69 12.66
N ALA A 14 -7.51 3.55 12.47
CA ALA A 14 -6.09 3.39 12.82
C ALA A 14 -5.21 4.35 12.01
N MET A 15 -5.48 4.50 10.72
CA MET A 15 -4.77 5.44 9.86
C MET A 15 -4.98 6.90 10.31
N GLY A 16 -6.21 7.25 10.68
CA GLY A 16 -6.50 8.58 11.20
C GLY A 16 -5.72 8.89 12.48
N ARG A 17 -5.62 7.92 13.38
CA ARG A 17 -4.82 8.07 14.61
C ARG A 17 -3.34 8.25 14.31
N ALA A 18 -2.82 7.47 13.36
CA ALA A 18 -1.43 7.60 12.94
C ALA A 18 -1.14 8.99 12.36
N LEU A 19 -2.08 9.53 11.57
CA LEU A 19 -1.95 10.87 11.00
C LEU A 19 -1.94 11.98 12.05
N MET A 20 -2.69 11.81 13.14
CA MET A 20 -2.75 12.80 14.20
C MET A 20 -1.41 13.03 14.87
N SER A 21 -0.52 12.05 14.87
CA SER A 21 0.84 12.21 15.42
C SER A 21 1.79 12.93 14.47
N LYS A 22 1.38 13.21 13.24
CA LYS A 22 2.16 13.88 12.18
C LYS A 22 3.56 13.29 12.01
N PRO A 23 3.67 11.98 11.74
CA PRO A 23 4.98 11.34 11.61
C PRO A 23 5.68 11.76 10.32
N SER A 24 7.01 11.68 10.31
CA SER A 24 7.80 11.87 9.09
C SER A 24 7.80 10.62 8.20
N ILE A 25 7.61 9.46 8.80
CA ILE A 25 7.53 8.17 8.10
C ILE A 25 6.47 7.30 8.77
N ILE A 26 5.73 6.56 7.94
CA ILE A 26 4.74 5.59 8.39
C ILE A 26 5.02 4.24 7.71
N LEU A 27 4.94 3.17 8.50
CA LEU A 27 5.02 1.80 7.98
C LEU A 27 3.61 1.22 7.94
N MET A 28 3.18 0.75 6.77
CA MET A 28 1.89 0.10 6.59
C MET A 28 2.10 -1.31 6.06
N ASP A 29 1.70 -2.30 6.85
CA ASP A 29 1.88 -3.71 6.53
C ASP A 29 0.55 -4.32 6.08
N GLU A 30 0.43 -4.55 4.78
CA GLU A 30 -0.74 -5.16 4.14
C GLU A 30 -2.07 -4.53 4.58
N PRO A 31 -2.21 -3.19 4.48
CA PRO A 31 -3.39 -2.51 5.00
C PRO A 31 -4.70 -2.88 4.31
N SER A 32 -4.65 -3.44 3.10
CA SER A 32 -5.84 -3.83 2.34
C SER A 32 -6.28 -5.28 2.59
N MET A 33 -5.49 -6.08 3.33
CA MET A 33 -5.77 -7.50 3.52
C MET A 33 -7.13 -7.73 4.16
N GLY A 34 -7.93 -8.59 3.54
CA GLY A 34 -9.25 -8.97 4.07
C GLY A 34 -10.35 -7.93 3.90
N LEU A 35 -10.08 -6.81 3.24
CA LEU A 35 -11.07 -5.77 3.04
C LEU A 35 -11.85 -5.94 1.74
N SER A 36 -13.08 -5.42 1.70
CA SER A 36 -13.87 -5.39 0.47
C SER A 36 -13.23 -4.44 -0.55
N PRO A 37 -13.52 -4.61 -1.86
CA PRO A 37 -12.95 -3.74 -2.90
C PRO A 37 -13.19 -2.25 -2.67
N LEU A 38 -14.35 -1.88 -2.11
CA LEU A 38 -14.64 -0.48 -1.80
C LEU A 38 -13.66 0.09 -0.79
N TYR A 39 -13.43 -0.63 0.32
CA TYR A 39 -12.49 -0.19 1.34
C TYR A 39 -11.04 -0.24 0.88
N VAL A 40 -10.69 -1.20 0.02
CA VAL A 40 -9.35 -1.25 -0.59
C VAL A 40 -9.08 0.06 -1.34
N SER A 41 -10.01 0.49 -2.19
CA SER A 41 -9.85 1.75 -2.94
C SER A 41 -9.72 2.95 -2.00
N GLU A 42 -10.57 3.04 -0.98
CA GLU A 42 -10.51 4.15 -0.02
C GLU A 42 -9.19 4.19 0.73
N ILE A 43 -8.66 3.04 1.15
CA ILE A 43 -7.39 2.97 1.86
C ILE A 43 -6.23 3.44 0.97
N PHE A 44 -6.20 3.02 -0.29
CA PHE A 44 -5.14 3.46 -1.21
C PHE A 44 -5.24 4.97 -1.50
N ASP A 45 -6.44 5.53 -1.58
CA ASP A 45 -6.62 6.96 -1.70
C ASP A 45 -6.09 7.71 -0.48
N ILE A 46 -6.36 7.21 0.72
CA ILE A 46 -5.85 7.78 1.97
C ILE A 46 -4.33 7.73 2.02
N ILE A 47 -3.73 6.61 1.61
CA ILE A 47 -2.27 6.46 1.57
C ILE A 47 -1.64 7.53 0.67
N GLN A 48 -2.24 7.79 -0.49
CA GLN A 48 -1.77 8.83 -1.39
C GLN A 48 -1.89 10.22 -0.75
N GLU A 49 -2.99 10.50 -0.06
CA GLU A 49 -3.18 11.78 0.64
C GLU A 49 -2.13 11.97 1.75
N ILE A 50 -1.85 10.92 2.52
CA ILE A 50 -0.81 10.93 3.56
C ILE A 50 0.54 11.29 2.95
N ASN A 51 0.90 10.65 1.85
CA ASN A 51 2.16 10.90 1.17
C ASN A 51 2.24 12.33 0.62
N LYS A 52 1.15 12.83 0.03
CA LYS A 52 1.09 14.19 -0.49
C LYS A 52 1.26 15.25 0.61
N SER A 53 0.85 14.94 1.82
CA SER A 53 0.99 15.86 2.96
C SER A 53 2.42 15.94 3.51
N GLY A 54 3.35 15.18 2.95
CA GLY A 54 4.76 15.21 3.32
C GLY A 54 5.26 14.02 4.11
N THR A 55 4.40 13.04 4.41
CA THR A 55 4.79 11.82 5.12
C THR A 55 5.34 10.80 4.13
N THR A 56 6.52 10.25 4.42
CA THR A 56 7.04 9.12 3.68
C THR A 56 6.30 7.85 4.10
N VAL A 57 5.82 7.09 3.12
CA VAL A 57 5.08 5.85 3.38
C VAL A 57 5.87 4.65 2.88
N LEU A 58 6.15 3.72 3.80
CA LEU A 58 6.67 2.39 3.44
C LEU A 58 5.50 1.43 3.46
N LEU A 59 5.09 0.97 2.28
CA LEU A 59 3.92 0.12 2.09
C LEU A 59 4.35 -1.29 1.73
N VAL A 60 3.91 -2.27 2.54
CA VAL A 60 4.07 -3.69 2.23
C VAL A 60 2.71 -4.20 1.75
N GLU A 61 2.64 -4.71 0.52
CA GLU A 61 1.40 -5.15 -0.09
C GLU A 61 1.60 -6.38 -0.98
N GLN A 62 0.66 -7.31 -0.92
CA GLN A 62 0.59 -8.42 -1.86
C GLN A 62 -0.14 -8.02 -3.15
N ASN A 63 -1.03 -7.03 -3.07
CA ASN A 63 -1.73 -6.50 -4.23
C ASN A 63 -0.77 -5.63 -5.04
N ALA A 64 0.08 -6.27 -5.83
CA ALA A 64 1.16 -5.61 -6.54
C ALA A 64 0.67 -4.52 -7.50
N LYS A 65 -0.42 -4.79 -8.21
CA LYS A 65 -0.96 -3.84 -9.18
C LYS A 65 -1.37 -2.53 -8.51
N LYS A 66 -2.09 -2.62 -7.39
CA LYS A 66 -2.51 -1.45 -6.61
C LYS A 66 -1.31 -0.73 -6.01
N ALA A 67 -0.39 -1.47 -5.39
CA ALA A 67 0.79 -0.88 -4.78
C ALA A 67 1.63 -0.10 -5.81
N LEU A 68 1.90 -0.71 -6.96
CA LEU A 68 2.68 -0.06 -8.02
C LEU A 68 1.97 1.15 -8.61
N SER A 69 0.62 1.15 -8.61
CA SER A 69 -0.14 2.27 -9.17
C SER A 69 0.01 3.56 -8.36
N ILE A 70 0.36 3.47 -7.07
CA ILE A 70 0.49 4.64 -6.19
C ILE A 70 1.92 4.88 -5.71
N ALA A 71 2.81 3.93 -5.86
CA ALA A 71 4.18 4.03 -5.35
C ALA A 71 5.06 4.89 -6.27
N ASN A 72 6.10 5.48 -5.71
CA ASN A 72 7.16 6.13 -6.46
C ASN A 72 8.26 5.13 -6.81
N ARG A 73 8.64 4.32 -5.84
CA ARG A 73 9.67 3.30 -5.98
C ARG A 73 9.21 2.01 -5.34
N ALA A 74 9.63 0.87 -5.89
CA ALA A 74 9.22 -0.42 -5.37
C ALA A 74 10.37 -1.42 -5.31
N TYR A 75 10.22 -2.36 -4.40
CA TYR A 75 11.14 -3.49 -4.22
C TYR A 75 10.30 -4.76 -4.24
N VAL A 76 10.67 -5.71 -5.09
CA VAL A 76 10.00 -7.02 -5.15
C VAL A 76 10.84 -8.03 -4.37
N LEU A 77 10.22 -8.66 -3.38
CA LEU A 77 10.87 -9.64 -2.52
C LEU A 77 10.35 -11.05 -2.81
N GLU A 78 11.27 -11.99 -2.89
CA GLU A 78 10.96 -13.42 -2.94
C GLU A 78 11.82 -14.13 -1.92
N THR A 79 11.19 -14.91 -1.04
CA THR A 79 11.89 -15.70 -0.01
C THR A 79 12.88 -14.85 0.80
N GLY A 80 12.44 -13.65 1.20
CA GLY A 80 13.24 -12.75 2.01
C GLY A 80 14.35 -12.01 1.28
N LYS A 81 14.40 -12.10 -0.05
CA LYS A 81 15.42 -11.43 -0.86
C LYS A 81 14.81 -10.46 -1.84
N ILE A 82 15.47 -9.32 -2.04
CA ILE A 82 15.07 -8.37 -3.08
C ILE A 82 15.50 -8.92 -4.41
N VAL A 83 14.55 -9.22 -5.30
CA VAL A 83 14.83 -9.76 -6.64
C VAL A 83 14.73 -8.70 -7.72
N LEU A 84 13.98 -7.65 -7.49
CA LEU A 84 13.84 -6.51 -8.40
C LEU A 84 13.65 -5.24 -7.59
N SER A 85 14.13 -4.11 -8.10
CA SER A 85 13.85 -2.81 -7.52
C SER A 85 13.92 -1.74 -8.61
N GLY A 86 13.24 -0.63 -8.39
CA GLY A 86 13.28 0.49 -9.32
C GLY A 86 12.07 1.39 -9.22
N ASP A 87 11.94 2.26 -10.21
CA ASP A 87 10.79 3.13 -10.37
C ASP A 87 9.53 2.28 -10.52
N ALA A 88 8.46 2.64 -9.79
CA ALA A 88 7.24 1.83 -9.78
C ALA A 88 6.58 1.79 -11.16
N HIS A 89 6.62 2.88 -11.90
CA HIS A 89 6.05 2.93 -13.26
C HIS A 89 6.81 2.00 -14.21
N GLU A 90 8.14 1.98 -14.12
CA GLU A 90 8.95 1.07 -14.92
C GLU A 90 8.68 -0.39 -14.59
N LEU A 91 8.56 -0.72 -13.30
CA LEU A 91 8.24 -2.08 -12.88
C LEU A 91 6.85 -2.51 -13.34
N MET A 92 5.88 -1.60 -13.32
CA MET A 92 4.53 -1.89 -13.80
C MET A 92 4.50 -2.26 -15.28
N ASN A 93 5.43 -1.71 -16.06
CA ASN A 93 5.53 -1.96 -17.50
C ASN A 93 6.55 -3.07 -17.85
N ASN A 94 7.17 -3.68 -16.86
CA ASN A 94 8.12 -4.78 -17.07
C ASN A 94 7.35 -6.09 -17.33
N ASP A 95 7.66 -6.77 -18.43
CA ASP A 95 6.96 -8.00 -18.83
C ASP A 95 7.09 -9.11 -17.80
N SER A 96 8.25 -9.27 -17.19
CA SER A 96 8.47 -10.28 -16.15
C SER A 96 7.61 -10.01 -14.91
N VAL A 97 7.49 -8.73 -14.52
CA VAL A 97 6.65 -8.32 -13.40
C VAL A 97 5.19 -8.55 -13.73
N LYS A 98 4.74 -8.19 -14.93
CA LYS A 98 3.36 -8.42 -15.38
C LYS A 98 2.97 -9.89 -15.28
N LYS A 99 3.83 -10.78 -15.77
CA LYS A 99 3.56 -12.22 -15.74
C LYS A 99 3.58 -12.80 -14.33
N ALA A 100 4.54 -12.39 -13.51
CA ALA A 100 4.73 -12.99 -12.20
C ALA A 100 3.79 -12.43 -11.13
N TYR A 101 3.47 -11.14 -11.18
CA TYR A 101 2.81 -10.45 -10.07
C TYR A 101 1.54 -9.69 -10.44
N LEU A 102 1.31 -9.32 -11.69
CA LEU A 102 0.17 -8.50 -12.09
C LEU A 102 -0.96 -9.30 -12.76
N GLY A 103 -0.76 -10.59 -12.98
CA GLY A 103 -1.77 -11.45 -13.61
C GLY A 103 -1.94 -11.25 -15.12
N GLU A 104 -0.97 -10.67 -15.76
CA GLU A 104 -1.02 -10.37 -17.21
C GLU A 104 -0.11 -11.31 -18.03
#